data_6157a704041fd72912b50ed81abdad1e
#
_entry.id   6157a704041fd72912b50ed81abdad1e
#
_cell.length_a   1.000
_cell.length_b   1.000
_cell.length_c   1.000
_cell.angle_alpha   90.00
_cell.angle_beta   90.00
_cell.angle_gamma   90.00
#
_symmetry.space_group_name_H-M   'P 1'
#
loop_
_entity.id
_entity.type
_entity.pdbx_description
1 polymer ?
#
loop_
_entity_poly.entity_id
_entity_poly.type
_entity_poly.pdbx_seq_one_letter_code
_entity_poly.pdbx_strand_id
1 'polypeptide(L)'
;MAHMSAADIAAPTRAASNATQQGVAGLPASNLTAEARLKASPRHAEWVKIPWGDGKADSLMAWIVYPASPNARAKAPVVVVVHEIYGLSTWVRGVADQVAADGFIAIAPDMLSRVRGGPSATELASDTATKLIRGVSNAERSNAVSAAANYAMMQPSATQKYAVIGYCWGGSTSWYHAINGGVKGFSAAVPFYGLPYTTGGTPATATTAAVAASISADSLAKVKVPVMMMGGSKDARIGAAMPAVDSIMKSLKKEYSGTNYEGAVHGFLRAQDDPKAKRDEAEEAANLTATKDGWPRMIAFLKKNMSGK
;
A
#
# COMPACT_ATOMS: atom_id res chain seq x y z
N MET A 1 -37.62 10.78 -34.29
CA MET A 1 -36.40 11.40 -33.75
C MET A 1 -36.49 11.32 -32.24
N ALA A 2 -35.76 10.41 -31.62
CA ALA A 2 -35.75 10.28 -30.16
C ALA A 2 -34.86 11.40 -29.60
N HIS A 3 -35.42 12.22 -28.72
CA HIS A 3 -34.65 13.23 -27.98
C HIS A 3 -33.73 12.52 -27.00
N MET A 4 -32.43 12.59 -27.22
CA MET A 4 -31.44 12.23 -26.21
C MET A 4 -31.59 13.18 -25.02
N SER A 5 -31.72 12.63 -23.83
CA SER A 5 -31.84 13.43 -22.61
C SER A 5 -30.47 14.01 -22.24
N ALA A 6 -30.45 15.12 -21.49
CA ALA A 6 -29.23 15.73 -20.99
C ALA A 6 -28.39 14.78 -20.09
N ALA A 7 -29.01 13.71 -19.57
CA ALA A 7 -28.33 12.66 -18.78
C ALA A 7 -27.46 11.74 -19.65
N ASP A 8 -27.77 11.59 -20.93
CA ASP A 8 -27.01 10.75 -21.86
C ASP A 8 -25.71 11.40 -22.34
N ILE A 9 -25.58 12.73 -22.14
CA ILE A 9 -24.39 13.51 -22.54
C ILE A 9 -23.34 13.54 -21.40
N ALA A 10 -23.73 13.24 -20.16
CA ALA A 10 -22.84 13.29 -18.99
C ALA A 10 -22.00 12.02 -18.76
N ALA A 11 -22.29 10.92 -19.44
CA ALA A 11 -21.59 9.66 -19.26
C ALA A 11 -20.11 9.61 -19.72
N PRO A 12 -19.60 10.44 -20.64
CA PRO A 12 -18.20 10.41 -21.04
C PRO A 12 -17.25 11.07 -20.03
N THR A 13 -17.73 11.86 -19.10
CA THR A 13 -16.89 12.70 -18.25
C THR A 13 -16.06 11.91 -17.25
N ARG A 14 -16.55 10.81 -16.71
CA ARG A 14 -15.82 10.05 -15.67
C ARG A 14 -14.58 9.34 -16.23
N ALA A 15 -14.71 8.65 -17.35
CA ALA A 15 -13.56 7.97 -17.97
C ALA A 15 -12.51 8.98 -18.48
N ALA A 16 -12.96 10.14 -19.00
CA ALA A 16 -12.10 11.22 -19.44
C ALA A 16 -11.39 11.91 -18.25
N SER A 17 -12.12 12.16 -17.16
CA SER A 17 -11.56 12.75 -15.92
C SER A 17 -10.50 11.83 -15.31
N ASN A 18 -10.78 10.53 -15.20
CA ASN A 18 -9.85 9.55 -14.68
C ASN A 18 -8.60 9.41 -15.56
N ALA A 19 -8.75 9.42 -16.89
CA ALA A 19 -7.61 9.40 -17.81
C ALA A 19 -6.74 10.65 -17.64
N THR A 20 -7.33 11.82 -17.38
CA THR A 20 -6.61 13.06 -17.10
C THR A 20 -5.87 13.01 -15.76
N GLN A 21 -6.47 12.42 -14.74
CA GLN A 21 -5.82 12.21 -13.43
C GLN A 21 -4.60 11.33 -13.53
N GLN A 22 -4.65 10.29 -14.34
CA GLN A 22 -3.57 9.34 -14.54
C GLN A 22 -2.45 9.89 -15.44
N GLY A 23 -2.71 10.94 -16.16
CA GLY A 23 -1.71 11.67 -16.94
C GLY A 23 -0.77 12.58 -16.14
N VAL A 24 -0.97 12.72 -14.82
CA VAL A 24 -0.09 13.53 -13.99
C VAL A 24 1.26 12.82 -13.79
N ALA A 25 2.30 13.42 -14.32
CA ALA A 25 3.66 12.90 -14.17
C ALA A 25 4.05 12.79 -12.69
N GLY A 26 4.72 11.69 -12.33
CA GLY A 26 5.17 11.46 -10.96
C GLY A 26 4.12 10.91 -10.01
N LEU A 27 2.90 10.65 -10.46
CA LEU A 27 1.88 9.95 -9.66
C LEU A 27 1.70 8.49 -10.11
N PRO A 28 1.30 7.58 -9.20
CA PRO A 28 1.03 6.20 -9.56
C PRO A 28 -0.17 6.09 -10.51
N ALA A 29 -0.18 5.04 -11.30
CA ALA A 29 -1.31 4.70 -12.13
C ALA A 29 -2.54 4.36 -11.27
N SER A 30 -3.72 4.58 -11.83
CA SER A 30 -4.97 4.08 -11.27
C SER A 30 -5.19 2.59 -11.60
N ASN A 31 -6.27 2.03 -11.07
CA ASN A 31 -6.65 0.67 -11.38
C ASN A 31 -6.92 0.45 -12.88
N LEU A 32 -7.53 1.41 -13.57
CA LEU A 32 -7.84 1.31 -15.00
C LEU A 32 -6.61 1.48 -15.91
N THR A 33 -5.63 2.27 -15.49
CA THR A 33 -4.50 2.65 -16.32
C THR A 33 -3.21 1.89 -15.98
N ALA A 34 -3.21 1.11 -14.91
CA ALA A 34 -2.02 0.40 -14.42
C ALA A 34 -1.43 -0.56 -15.46
N GLU A 35 -2.26 -1.31 -16.17
CA GLU A 35 -1.79 -2.25 -17.19
C GLU A 35 -1.09 -1.54 -18.35
N ALA A 36 -1.70 -0.47 -18.87
CA ALA A 36 -1.12 0.30 -19.94
C ALA A 36 0.21 0.96 -19.54
N ARG A 37 0.27 1.50 -18.30
CA ARG A 37 1.50 2.09 -17.78
C ARG A 37 2.61 1.07 -17.54
N LEU A 38 2.29 -0.13 -17.04
CA LEU A 38 3.26 -1.21 -16.89
C LEU A 38 3.83 -1.66 -18.23
N LYS A 39 2.97 -1.80 -19.26
CA LYS A 39 3.42 -2.14 -20.63
C LYS A 39 4.33 -1.08 -21.24
N ALA A 40 4.11 0.19 -20.91
CA ALA A 40 4.92 1.31 -21.41
C ALA A 40 6.15 1.61 -20.50
N SER A 41 6.31 0.94 -19.39
CA SER A 41 7.41 1.20 -18.46
C SER A 41 8.77 0.86 -19.09
N PRO A 42 9.75 1.79 -19.03
CA PRO A 42 11.11 1.51 -19.50
C PRO A 42 11.96 0.78 -18.44
N ARG A 43 11.42 0.50 -17.26
CA ARG A 43 12.16 -0.06 -16.13
C ARG A 43 12.24 -1.58 -16.22
N HIS A 44 13.36 -2.14 -15.78
CA HIS A 44 13.48 -3.57 -15.62
C HIS A 44 12.61 -4.05 -14.46
N ALA A 45 11.77 -5.04 -14.71
CA ALA A 45 10.90 -5.63 -13.72
C ALA A 45 10.73 -7.13 -13.97
N GLU A 46 10.69 -7.92 -12.90
CA GLU A 46 10.62 -9.38 -12.99
C GLU A 46 9.90 -10.02 -11.81
N TRP A 47 9.40 -11.22 -12.02
CA TRP A 47 8.94 -12.10 -10.96
C TRP A 47 10.13 -12.84 -10.36
N VAL A 48 10.24 -12.78 -9.02
CA VAL A 48 11.28 -13.48 -8.27
C VAL A 48 10.66 -14.46 -7.29
N LYS A 49 11.40 -15.56 -7.07
CA LYS A 49 11.04 -16.61 -6.12
C LYS A 49 11.97 -16.51 -4.91
N ILE A 50 11.41 -16.15 -3.78
CA ILE A 50 12.13 -15.96 -2.52
C ILE A 50 11.97 -17.22 -1.68
N PRO A 51 13.06 -17.88 -1.25
CA PRO A 51 12.97 -19.01 -0.33
C PRO A 51 12.26 -18.60 0.96
N TRP A 52 11.28 -19.40 1.38
CA TRP A 52 10.38 -19.10 2.47
C TRP A 52 10.19 -20.31 3.40
N GLY A 53 10.01 -20.03 4.70
CA GLY A 53 9.69 -21.04 5.69
C GLY A 53 10.90 -21.81 6.23
N ASP A 54 10.63 -22.70 7.17
CA ASP A 54 11.62 -23.56 7.80
C ASP A 54 12.08 -24.63 6.80
N GLY A 55 13.39 -24.65 6.53
CA GLY A 55 13.97 -25.59 5.56
C GLY A 55 13.93 -25.18 4.10
N LYS A 56 13.42 -23.98 3.77
CA LYS A 56 13.39 -23.41 2.40
C LYS A 56 12.64 -24.26 1.35
N ALA A 57 11.78 -25.16 1.80
CA ALA A 57 10.99 -26.01 0.91
C ALA A 57 9.87 -25.25 0.19
N ASP A 58 9.45 -24.12 0.74
CA ASP A 58 8.40 -23.27 0.21
C ASP A 58 8.97 -21.96 -0.34
N SER A 59 8.17 -21.19 -1.04
CA SER A 59 8.60 -19.94 -1.67
C SER A 59 7.53 -18.88 -1.67
N LEU A 60 7.98 -17.65 -1.44
CA LEU A 60 7.22 -16.43 -1.61
C LEU A 60 7.52 -15.86 -3.00
N MET A 61 6.50 -15.68 -3.83
CA MET A 61 6.65 -14.96 -5.08
C MET A 61 6.58 -13.45 -4.83
N ALA A 62 7.41 -12.69 -5.53
CA ALA A 62 7.38 -11.24 -5.48
C ALA A 62 7.63 -10.62 -6.85
N TRP A 63 7.10 -9.43 -7.08
CA TRP A 63 7.39 -8.57 -8.22
C TRP A 63 8.45 -7.55 -7.81
N ILE A 64 9.60 -7.54 -8.45
CA ILE A 64 10.66 -6.56 -8.21
C ILE A 64 10.82 -5.65 -9.41
N VAL A 65 11.04 -4.35 -9.14
CA VAL A 65 11.26 -3.32 -10.17
C VAL A 65 12.48 -2.50 -9.78
N TYR A 66 13.35 -2.26 -10.74
CA TYR A 66 14.57 -1.49 -10.54
C TYR A 66 14.44 -0.08 -11.11
N PRO A 67 14.97 0.96 -10.44
CA PRO A 67 14.97 2.30 -10.99
C PRO A 67 15.82 2.37 -12.27
N ALA A 68 15.36 3.16 -13.23
CA ALA A 68 16.21 3.51 -14.37
C ALA A 68 17.33 4.43 -13.87
N SER A 69 18.54 3.91 -13.77
CA SER A 69 19.71 4.67 -13.33
C SER A 69 20.64 4.96 -14.50
N PRO A 70 21.00 6.23 -14.71
CA PRO A 70 22.02 6.59 -15.70
C PRO A 70 23.43 6.13 -15.27
N ASN A 71 23.60 5.76 -14.01
CA ASN A 71 24.86 5.27 -13.45
C ASN A 71 24.69 3.85 -12.92
N ALA A 72 25.26 2.87 -13.61
CA ALA A 72 25.20 1.46 -13.24
C ALA A 72 25.80 1.14 -11.84
N ARG A 73 26.59 2.05 -11.27
CA ARG A 73 27.17 1.91 -9.92
C ARG A 73 26.31 2.55 -8.82
N ALA A 74 25.29 3.32 -9.17
CA ALA A 74 24.41 3.96 -8.19
C ALA A 74 23.57 2.89 -7.50
N LYS A 75 23.61 2.89 -6.16
CA LYS A 75 22.78 2.00 -5.34
C LYS A 75 21.52 2.73 -4.90
N ALA A 76 20.39 2.02 -4.90
CA ALA A 76 19.11 2.53 -4.47
C ALA A 76 18.63 1.84 -3.19
N PRO A 77 17.95 2.55 -2.28
CA PRO A 77 17.30 1.93 -1.13
C PRO A 77 16.05 1.15 -1.57
N VAL A 78 15.65 0.19 -0.73
CA VAL A 78 14.57 -0.73 -1.02
C VAL A 78 13.24 -0.24 -0.44
N VAL A 79 12.16 -0.34 -1.19
CA VAL A 79 10.79 -0.15 -0.71
C VAL A 79 10.00 -1.44 -0.91
N VAL A 80 9.52 -2.03 0.17
CA VAL A 80 8.57 -3.14 0.12
C VAL A 80 7.17 -2.58 -0.02
N VAL A 81 6.47 -2.98 -1.09
CA VAL A 81 5.12 -2.52 -1.44
C VAL A 81 4.11 -3.61 -1.12
N VAL A 82 3.28 -3.42 -0.09
CA VAL A 82 2.35 -4.43 0.39
C VAL A 82 0.95 -4.19 -0.17
N HIS A 83 0.42 -5.20 -0.84
CA HIS A 83 -0.86 -5.16 -1.55
C HIS A 83 -2.08 -5.11 -0.62
N GLU A 84 -3.24 -4.80 -1.20
CA GLU A 84 -4.57 -4.82 -0.58
C GLU A 84 -5.09 -6.26 -0.37
N ILE A 85 -6.34 -6.38 0.08
CA ILE A 85 -7.04 -7.68 0.25
C ILE A 85 -7.21 -8.48 -1.06
N TYR A 86 -6.98 -7.85 -2.21
CA TYR A 86 -7.14 -8.46 -3.54
C TYR A 86 -5.89 -9.22 -4.02
N GLY A 87 -4.84 -9.31 -3.19
CA GLY A 87 -3.56 -9.90 -3.59
C GLY A 87 -2.70 -8.93 -4.42
N LEU A 88 -1.64 -9.45 -4.99
CA LEU A 88 -0.72 -8.68 -5.82
C LEU A 88 -1.32 -8.43 -7.21
N SER A 89 -2.15 -7.41 -7.31
CA SER A 89 -2.85 -7.00 -8.53
C SER A 89 -1.92 -6.23 -9.49
N THR A 90 -2.38 -6.05 -10.73
CA THR A 90 -1.74 -5.19 -11.72
C THR A 90 -1.57 -3.75 -11.19
N TRP A 91 -2.56 -3.24 -10.45
CA TRP A 91 -2.46 -1.93 -9.82
C TRP A 91 -1.28 -1.83 -8.85
N VAL A 92 -1.11 -2.79 -7.95
CA VAL A 92 0.01 -2.78 -6.98
C VAL A 92 1.36 -2.91 -7.68
N ARG A 93 1.45 -3.69 -8.76
CA ARG A 93 2.66 -3.74 -9.61
C ARG A 93 2.93 -2.40 -10.28
N GLY A 94 1.89 -1.68 -10.71
CA GLY A 94 1.98 -0.31 -11.23
C GLY A 94 2.46 0.69 -10.17
N VAL A 95 2.04 0.53 -8.92
CA VAL A 95 2.56 1.32 -7.79
C VAL A 95 4.05 1.02 -7.56
N ALA A 96 4.46 -0.24 -7.59
CA ALA A 96 5.86 -0.63 -7.46
C ALA A 96 6.72 -0.02 -8.61
N ASP A 97 6.17 0.02 -9.82
CA ASP A 97 6.81 0.67 -10.96
C ASP A 97 6.99 2.18 -10.75
N GLN A 98 5.99 2.87 -10.19
CA GLN A 98 6.10 4.30 -9.86
C GLN A 98 7.11 4.54 -8.72
N VAL A 99 7.13 3.69 -7.69
CA VAL A 99 8.16 3.76 -6.63
C VAL A 99 9.57 3.62 -7.21
N ALA A 100 9.74 2.74 -8.20
CA ALA A 100 11.01 2.62 -8.90
C ALA A 100 11.31 3.84 -9.79
N ALA A 101 10.31 4.47 -10.39
CA ALA A 101 10.48 5.74 -11.09
C ALA A 101 10.99 6.87 -10.17
N ASP A 102 10.61 6.83 -8.90
CA ASP A 102 11.03 7.80 -7.88
C ASP A 102 12.41 7.51 -7.27
N GLY A 103 13.09 6.44 -7.75
CA GLY A 103 14.50 6.18 -7.47
C GLY A 103 14.76 5.08 -6.43
N PHE A 104 13.81 4.20 -6.16
CA PHE A 104 13.96 3.08 -5.23
C PHE A 104 13.99 1.73 -5.97
N ILE A 105 14.56 0.71 -5.36
CA ILE A 105 14.24 -0.67 -5.74
C ILE A 105 12.92 -1.00 -5.06
N ALA A 106 11.87 -1.27 -5.84
CA ALA A 106 10.57 -1.64 -5.33
C ALA A 106 10.38 -3.16 -5.39
N ILE A 107 9.95 -3.77 -4.28
CA ILE A 107 9.62 -5.18 -4.24
C ILE A 107 8.24 -5.38 -3.64
N ALA A 108 7.35 -6.05 -4.36
CA ALA A 108 5.99 -6.33 -3.95
C ALA A 108 5.78 -7.84 -3.76
N PRO A 109 5.79 -8.36 -2.51
CA PRO A 109 5.53 -9.76 -2.25
C PRO A 109 4.06 -10.12 -2.52
N ASP A 110 3.82 -11.26 -3.18
CA ASP A 110 2.49 -11.86 -3.28
C ASP A 110 2.20 -12.71 -2.04
N MET A 111 1.54 -12.11 -1.06
CA MET A 111 1.20 -12.76 0.22
C MET A 111 0.28 -13.97 0.03
N LEU A 112 -0.33 -14.13 -1.14
CA LEU A 112 -1.19 -15.26 -1.49
C LEU A 112 -0.46 -16.34 -2.29
N SER A 113 0.79 -16.14 -2.70
CA SER A 113 1.52 -17.04 -3.60
C SER A 113 1.56 -18.49 -3.12
N ARG A 114 1.52 -18.73 -1.82
CA ARG A 114 1.58 -20.06 -1.21
C ARG A 114 0.22 -20.77 -1.17
N VAL A 115 -0.88 -20.02 -1.22
CA VAL A 115 -2.24 -20.56 -0.98
C VAL A 115 -3.18 -20.36 -2.17
N ARG A 116 -2.74 -19.66 -3.20
CA ARG A 116 -3.60 -19.25 -4.31
C ARG A 116 -3.89 -20.32 -5.36
N GLY A 117 -3.08 -21.38 -5.42
CA GLY A 117 -3.27 -22.46 -6.39
C GLY A 117 -3.05 -22.02 -7.84
N GLY A 118 -1.97 -21.29 -8.14
CA GLY A 118 -1.65 -20.83 -9.48
C GLY A 118 -0.54 -19.75 -9.51
N PRO A 119 -0.10 -19.33 -10.69
CA PRO A 119 1.00 -18.38 -10.81
C PRO A 119 0.57 -16.98 -10.36
N SER A 120 1.46 -16.29 -9.65
CA SER A 120 1.25 -14.91 -9.15
C SER A 120 1.04 -13.89 -10.27
N ALA A 121 1.48 -14.19 -11.48
CA ALA A 121 1.25 -13.35 -12.65
C ALA A 121 -0.21 -13.26 -13.09
N THR A 122 -1.04 -14.23 -12.71
CA THR A 122 -2.49 -14.24 -13.00
C THR A 122 -3.25 -13.63 -11.81
N GLU A 123 -4.05 -12.61 -12.03
CA GLU A 123 -4.86 -12.03 -10.96
C GLU A 123 -5.95 -13.02 -10.49
N LEU A 124 -6.17 -13.03 -9.19
CA LEU A 124 -7.29 -13.76 -8.60
C LEU A 124 -8.58 -12.96 -8.71
N ALA A 125 -9.70 -13.66 -8.83
CA ALA A 125 -11.00 -13.04 -8.62
C ALA A 125 -11.08 -12.45 -7.21
N SER A 126 -11.70 -11.28 -7.06
CA SER A 126 -11.69 -10.50 -5.81
C SER A 126 -12.26 -11.26 -4.60
N ASP A 127 -13.30 -12.06 -4.81
CA ASP A 127 -13.92 -12.90 -3.76
C ASP A 127 -12.97 -14.02 -3.32
N THR A 128 -12.28 -14.67 -4.26
CA THR A 128 -11.26 -15.68 -3.98
C THR A 128 -10.10 -15.08 -3.20
N ALA A 129 -9.55 -13.96 -3.67
CA ALA A 129 -8.45 -13.27 -3.00
C ALA A 129 -8.83 -12.86 -1.56
N THR A 130 -10.02 -12.25 -1.38
CA THR A 130 -10.54 -11.84 -0.06
C THR A 130 -10.80 -13.00 0.89
N LYS A 131 -11.16 -14.17 0.37
CA LYS A 131 -11.29 -15.38 1.18
C LYS A 131 -9.92 -15.89 1.65
N LEU A 132 -8.98 -16.00 0.74
CA LEU A 132 -7.63 -16.51 1.02
C LEU A 132 -6.85 -15.60 1.98
N ILE A 133 -6.93 -14.28 1.81
CA ILE A 133 -6.16 -13.32 2.59
C ILE A 133 -6.49 -13.36 4.10
N ARG A 134 -7.69 -13.78 4.46
CA ARG A 134 -8.12 -13.95 5.86
C ARG A 134 -7.33 -15.03 6.59
N GLY A 135 -6.79 -16.00 5.86
CA GLY A 135 -5.94 -17.07 6.40
C GLY A 135 -4.49 -16.64 6.66
N VAL A 136 -4.06 -15.48 6.15
CA VAL A 136 -2.68 -15.00 6.34
C VAL A 136 -2.56 -14.32 7.70
N SER A 137 -1.83 -14.93 8.62
CA SER A 137 -1.63 -14.41 9.97
C SER A 137 -0.78 -13.13 10.01
N ASN A 138 -0.88 -12.35 11.10
CA ASN A 138 -0.09 -11.14 11.26
C ASN A 138 1.41 -11.40 11.32
N ALA A 139 1.82 -12.54 11.91
CA ALA A 139 3.22 -12.96 11.93
C ALA A 139 3.71 -13.30 10.52
N GLU A 140 2.92 -14.04 9.76
CA GLU A 140 3.23 -14.43 8.38
C GLU A 140 3.40 -13.21 7.47
N ARG A 141 2.52 -12.20 7.59
CA ARG A 141 2.66 -10.92 6.86
C ARG A 141 4.01 -10.24 7.14
N SER A 142 4.36 -10.09 8.41
CA SER A 142 5.60 -9.43 8.82
C SER A 142 6.84 -10.21 8.36
N ASN A 143 6.79 -11.54 8.42
CA ASN A 143 7.84 -12.41 7.94
C ASN A 143 8.01 -12.32 6.42
N ALA A 144 6.91 -12.25 5.65
CA ALA A 144 6.94 -12.08 4.21
C ALA A 144 7.57 -10.74 3.80
N VAL A 145 7.23 -9.66 4.52
CA VAL A 145 7.89 -8.35 4.34
C VAL A 145 9.39 -8.45 4.62
N SER A 146 9.78 -9.13 5.71
CA SER A 146 11.20 -9.34 6.06
C SER A 146 11.95 -10.12 4.99
N ALA A 147 11.34 -11.19 4.46
CA ALA A 147 11.94 -12.01 3.40
C ALA A 147 12.12 -11.21 2.10
N ALA A 148 11.11 -10.43 1.70
CA ALA A 148 11.17 -9.57 0.53
C ALA A 148 12.23 -8.47 0.69
N ALA A 149 12.29 -7.81 1.86
CA ALA A 149 13.30 -6.80 2.16
C ALA A 149 14.72 -7.36 2.08
N ASN A 150 14.97 -8.51 2.73
CA ASN A 150 16.27 -9.16 2.71
C ASN A 150 16.68 -9.55 1.28
N TYR A 151 15.77 -10.14 0.51
CA TYR A 151 16.04 -10.50 -0.88
C TYR A 151 16.43 -9.28 -1.72
N ALA A 152 15.66 -8.19 -1.64
CA ALA A 152 15.93 -6.99 -2.41
C ALA A 152 17.22 -6.27 -1.95
N MET A 153 17.51 -6.25 -0.65
CA MET A 153 18.77 -5.67 -0.14
C MET A 153 20.01 -6.48 -0.52
N MET A 154 19.88 -7.76 -0.86
CA MET A 154 20.99 -8.57 -1.40
C MET A 154 21.33 -8.26 -2.87
N GLN A 155 20.47 -7.52 -3.59
CA GLN A 155 20.76 -7.17 -4.98
C GLN A 155 21.98 -6.25 -5.06
N PRO A 156 22.87 -6.42 -6.06
CA PRO A 156 24.09 -5.61 -6.20
C PRO A 156 23.85 -4.10 -6.25
N SER A 157 22.70 -3.69 -6.80
CA SER A 157 22.26 -2.30 -6.93
C SER A 157 21.54 -1.76 -5.69
N ALA A 158 21.40 -2.54 -4.62
CA ALA A 158 20.69 -2.13 -3.41
C ALA A 158 21.61 -1.53 -2.35
N THR A 159 21.10 -0.55 -1.60
CA THR A 159 21.67 -0.18 -0.30
C THR A 159 21.14 -1.16 0.78
N GLN A 160 21.70 -1.09 2.00
CA GLN A 160 21.27 -1.90 3.13
C GLN A 160 20.18 -1.21 3.97
N LYS A 161 19.32 -0.42 3.31
CA LYS A 161 18.20 0.27 3.95
C LYS A 161 16.90 -0.06 3.21
N TYR A 162 15.83 -0.25 3.99
CA TYR A 162 14.50 -0.44 3.41
C TYR A 162 13.40 0.27 4.19
N ALA A 163 12.31 0.53 3.51
CA ALA A 163 11.04 0.98 4.08
C ALA A 163 9.91 0.09 3.61
N VAL A 164 8.76 0.21 4.30
CA VAL A 164 7.53 -0.53 3.94
C VAL A 164 6.43 0.47 3.67
N ILE A 165 5.80 0.35 2.51
CA ILE A 165 4.54 1.02 2.21
C ILE A 165 3.47 -0.04 1.99
N GLY A 166 2.24 0.25 2.35
CA GLY A 166 1.16 -0.71 2.16
C GLY A 166 -0.21 -0.06 2.14
N TYR A 167 -1.14 -0.72 1.49
CA TYR A 167 -2.46 -0.21 1.16
C TYR A 167 -3.55 -1.08 1.79
N CYS A 168 -4.52 -0.48 2.48
CA CYS A 168 -5.63 -1.20 3.10
C CYS A 168 -5.14 -2.27 4.10
N TRP A 169 -5.32 -3.53 3.80
CA TRP A 169 -4.75 -4.66 4.53
C TRP A 169 -3.22 -4.59 4.59
N GLY A 170 -2.58 -4.19 3.48
CA GLY A 170 -1.16 -3.90 3.43
C GLY A 170 -0.75 -2.69 4.28
N GLY A 171 -1.62 -1.70 4.44
CA GLY A 171 -1.41 -0.59 5.38
C GLY A 171 -1.33 -1.08 6.81
N SER A 172 -2.24 -1.97 7.23
CA SER A 172 -2.15 -2.64 8.54
C SER A 172 -0.89 -3.51 8.64
N THR A 173 -0.48 -4.16 7.53
CA THR A 173 0.77 -4.95 7.50
C THR A 173 2.00 -4.07 7.71
N SER A 174 2.02 -2.84 7.15
CA SER A 174 3.09 -1.87 7.40
C SER A 174 3.20 -1.49 8.87
N TRP A 175 2.07 -1.29 9.55
CA TRP A 175 2.03 -1.11 11.00
C TRP A 175 2.56 -2.32 11.77
N TYR A 176 2.09 -3.53 11.43
CA TYR A 176 2.52 -4.76 12.13
C TYR A 176 4.00 -5.00 11.97
N HIS A 177 4.55 -4.73 10.79
CA HIS A 177 5.98 -4.83 10.56
C HIS A 177 6.77 -3.81 11.40
N ALA A 178 6.30 -2.55 11.50
CA ALA A 178 6.92 -1.53 12.35
C ALA A 178 6.85 -1.88 13.84
N ILE A 179 5.75 -2.47 14.30
CA ILE A 179 5.54 -2.91 15.68
C ILE A 179 6.42 -4.14 16.00
N ASN A 180 6.57 -5.06 15.06
CA ASN A 180 7.39 -6.27 15.23
C ASN A 180 8.89 -6.01 15.03
N GLY A 181 9.29 -4.80 14.63
CA GLY A 181 10.67 -4.35 14.60
C GLY A 181 11.44 -4.59 13.31
N GLY A 182 10.85 -5.31 12.34
CA GLY A 182 11.48 -5.56 11.03
C GLY A 182 12.79 -6.35 11.10
N VAL A 183 13.62 -6.18 10.07
CA VAL A 183 14.99 -6.70 10.01
C VAL A 183 16.00 -5.53 9.95
N LYS A 184 17.29 -5.84 10.03
CA LYS A 184 18.36 -4.83 9.94
C LYS A 184 18.20 -4.00 8.66
N GLY A 185 18.30 -2.69 8.79
CA GLY A 185 18.10 -1.74 7.68
C GLY A 185 16.69 -1.15 7.60
N PHE A 186 15.74 -1.60 8.43
CA PHE A 186 14.41 -1.02 8.47
C PHE A 186 14.44 0.45 8.90
N SER A 187 13.92 1.33 8.07
CA SER A 187 14.12 2.78 8.21
C SER A 187 12.84 3.60 8.31
N ALA A 188 11.72 3.11 7.78
CA ALA A 188 10.44 3.84 7.81
C ALA A 188 9.26 2.94 7.42
N ALA A 189 8.05 3.32 7.86
CA ALA A 189 6.79 2.70 7.45
C ALA A 189 5.77 3.75 6.99
N VAL A 190 5.03 3.45 5.91
CA VAL A 190 3.95 4.30 5.40
C VAL A 190 2.68 3.49 5.21
N PRO A 191 1.84 3.39 6.25
CA PRO A 191 0.52 2.78 6.15
C PRO A 191 -0.49 3.72 5.49
N PHE A 192 -1.01 3.32 4.33
CA PHE A 192 -2.16 3.95 3.70
C PHE A 192 -3.44 3.25 4.14
N TYR A 193 -4.39 4.00 4.68
CA TYR A 193 -5.73 3.56 5.10
C TYR A 193 -5.76 2.17 5.76
N GLY A 194 -4.79 1.92 6.64
CA GLY A 194 -4.67 0.71 7.46
C GLY A 194 -4.44 1.06 8.93
N LEU A 195 -4.98 0.26 9.84
CA LEU A 195 -4.85 0.47 11.28
C LEU A 195 -3.75 -0.41 11.90
N PRO A 196 -3.12 0.05 12.98
CA PRO A 196 -2.27 -0.78 13.83
C PRO A 196 -3.09 -1.84 14.57
N TYR A 197 -2.46 -2.60 15.46
CA TYR A 197 -3.18 -3.53 16.31
C TYR A 197 -4.23 -2.83 17.16
N THR A 198 -5.38 -3.51 17.30
CA THR A 198 -6.44 -3.11 18.19
C THR A 198 -6.54 -4.09 19.37
N THR A 199 -7.09 -3.65 20.47
CA THR A 199 -7.34 -4.46 21.67
C THR A 199 -8.79 -4.26 22.14
N GLY A 200 -9.34 -5.23 22.85
CA GLY A 200 -10.75 -5.24 23.20
C GLY A 200 -11.64 -5.40 21.97
N GLY A 201 -12.85 -4.97 22.12
CA GLY A 201 -13.86 -5.12 21.07
C GLY A 201 -14.53 -6.49 21.12
N THR A 202 -15.84 -6.47 21.31
CA THR A 202 -16.67 -7.66 21.24
C THR A 202 -17.81 -7.40 20.26
N PRO A 203 -18.14 -8.34 19.37
CA PRO A 203 -19.32 -8.20 18.52
C PRO A 203 -20.59 -8.19 19.39
N ALA A 204 -21.62 -7.54 18.88
CA ALA A 204 -22.95 -7.62 19.50
C ALA A 204 -23.43 -9.08 19.56
N THR A 205 -24.09 -9.42 20.64
CA THR A 205 -24.84 -10.68 20.78
C THR A 205 -26.33 -10.36 20.90
N ALA A 206 -27.15 -11.39 21.03
CA ALA A 206 -28.61 -11.19 21.26
C ALA A 206 -28.91 -10.40 22.56
N THR A 207 -27.97 -10.39 23.52
CA THR A 207 -28.15 -9.80 24.85
C THR A 207 -27.15 -8.71 25.22
N THR A 208 -26.10 -8.50 24.43
CA THR A 208 -25.06 -7.49 24.69
C THR A 208 -24.81 -6.63 23.49
N ALA A 209 -24.61 -5.32 23.71
CA ALA A 209 -24.20 -4.39 22.68
C ALA A 209 -22.74 -4.66 22.25
N ALA A 210 -22.43 -4.33 21.00
CA ALA A 210 -21.04 -4.37 20.53
C ALA A 210 -20.17 -3.39 21.33
N VAL A 211 -18.97 -3.83 21.69
CA VAL A 211 -17.93 -2.96 22.24
C VAL A 211 -16.92 -2.65 21.13
N ALA A 212 -16.66 -1.38 20.88
CA ALA A 212 -15.67 -0.97 19.87
C ALA A 212 -14.25 -1.38 20.31
N ALA A 213 -13.47 -1.90 19.37
CA ALA A 213 -12.06 -2.14 19.61
C ALA A 213 -11.29 -0.80 19.71
N SER A 214 -10.32 -0.73 20.61
CA SER A 214 -9.46 0.42 20.82
C SER A 214 -8.09 0.21 20.16
N ILE A 215 -7.40 1.29 19.79
CA ILE A 215 -6.03 1.20 19.30
C ILE A 215 -5.11 0.75 20.46
N SER A 216 -4.26 -0.23 20.20
CA SER A 216 -3.33 -0.78 21.20
C SER A 216 -2.13 0.14 21.42
N ALA A 217 -2.13 0.89 22.52
CA ALA A 217 -1.01 1.74 22.91
C ALA A 217 0.28 0.92 23.18
N ASP A 218 0.15 -0.25 23.81
CA ASP A 218 1.29 -1.15 24.10
C ASP A 218 1.97 -1.66 22.82
N SER A 219 1.17 -1.88 21.77
CA SER A 219 1.71 -2.23 20.46
C SER A 219 2.46 -1.06 19.83
N LEU A 220 1.85 0.12 19.83
CA LEU A 220 2.46 1.33 19.27
C LEU A 220 3.73 1.76 20.03
N ALA A 221 3.83 1.47 21.34
CA ALA A 221 5.05 1.70 22.12
C ALA A 221 6.28 0.97 21.57
N LYS A 222 6.09 -0.15 20.88
CA LYS A 222 7.17 -0.97 20.29
C LYS A 222 7.73 -0.39 18.99
N VAL A 223 7.04 0.55 18.34
CA VAL A 223 7.50 1.17 17.10
C VAL A 223 8.80 1.94 17.33
N LYS A 224 9.81 1.67 16.50
CA LYS A 224 11.16 2.27 16.62
C LYS A 224 11.58 3.07 15.39
N VAL A 225 10.80 3.03 14.32
CA VAL A 225 11.08 3.75 13.07
C VAL A 225 10.06 4.87 12.87
N PRO A 226 10.40 5.91 12.11
CA PRO A 226 9.44 6.92 11.68
C PRO A 226 8.26 6.32 10.94
N VAL A 227 7.05 6.82 11.22
CA VAL A 227 5.81 6.38 10.55
C VAL A 227 5.05 7.56 9.98
N MET A 228 4.63 7.48 8.73
CA MET A 228 3.73 8.43 8.09
C MET A 228 2.43 7.74 7.69
N MET A 229 1.35 7.99 8.43
CA MET A 229 0.04 7.41 8.16
C MET A 229 -0.80 8.31 7.26
N MET A 230 -1.47 7.74 6.28
CA MET A 230 -2.38 8.45 5.39
C MET A 230 -3.74 7.75 5.34
N GLY A 231 -4.81 8.52 5.53
CA GLY A 231 -6.20 8.08 5.47
C GLY A 231 -7.08 9.07 4.74
N GLY A 232 -8.33 8.69 4.50
CA GLY A 232 -9.37 9.55 3.95
C GLY A 232 -10.49 9.75 4.95
N SER A 233 -11.04 10.97 5.06
CA SER A 233 -12.07 11.31 6.05
C SER A 233 -13.41 10.60 5.79
N LYS A 234 -13.68 10.22 4.55
CA LYS A 234 -14.84 9.40 4.18
C LYS A 234 -14.65 7.88 4.40
N ASP A 235 -13.45 7.43 4.79
CA ASP A 235 -13.27 6.08 5.31
C ASP A 235 -13.71 6.04 6.77
N ALA A 236 -14.97 5.64 7.00
CA ALA A 236 -15.58 5.69 8.33
C ALA A 236 -14.77 4.94 9.41
N ARG A 237 -14.08 3.85 9.03
CA ARG A 237 -13.29 3.05 9.98
C ARG A 237 -11.92 3.67 10.25
N ILE A 238 -11.21 4.04 9.20
CA ILE A 238 -9.84 4.56 9.32
C ILE A 238 -9.89 6.02 9.79
N GLY A 239 -10.71 6.85 9.15
CA GLY A 239 -10.85 8.27 9.49
C GLY A 239 -11.24 8.49 10.95
N ALA A 240 -12.19 7.69 11.47
CA ALA A 240 -12.60 7.77 12.88
C ALA A 240 -11.51 7.31 13.86
N ALA A 241 -10.63 6.39 13.46
CA ALA A 241 -9.57 5.87 14.34
C ALA A 241 -8.28 6.71 14.34
N MET A 242 -8.03 7.49 13.29
CA MET A 242 -6.79 8.29 13.16
C MET A 242 -6.53 9.22 14.34
N PRO A 243 -7.51 9.97 14.90
CA PRO A 243 -7.27 10.82 16.06
C PRO A 243 -6.75 10.07 17.28
N ALA A 244 -7.20 8.82 17.50
CA ALA A 244 -6.70 7.97 18.58
C ALA A 244 -5.24 7.54 18.32
N VAL A 245 -4.91 7.15 17.09
CA VAL A 245 -3.53 6.83 16.71
C VAL A 245 -2.62 8.04 16.91
N ASP A 246 -3.02 9.22 16.44
CA ASP A 246 -2.26 10.47 16.58
C ASP A 246 -2.00 10.80 18.06
N SER A 247 -3.04 10.72 18.90
CA SER A 247 -2.93 10.99 20.34
C SER A 247 -1.95 10.03 21.02
N ILE A 248 -2.04 8.74 20.74
CA ILE A 248 -1.16 7.72 21.34
C ILE A 248 0.29 7.90 20.86
N MET A 249 0.52 8.05 19.56
CA MET A 249 1.87 8.24 19.00
C MET A 249 2.54 9.50 19.54
N LYS A 250 1.78 10.58 19.71
CA LYS A 250 2.23 11.83 20.32
C LYS A 250 2.58 11.63 21.80
N SER A 251 1.73 10.98 22.58
CA SER A 251 1.97 10.71 24.00
C SER A 251 3.22 9.84 24.22
N LEU A 252 3.45 8.88 23.30
CA LEU A 252 4.64 8.03 23.29
C LEU A 252 5.89 8.70 22.71
N LYS A 253 5.79 9.97 22.27
CA LYS A 253 6.87 10.75 21.64
C LYS A 253 7.51 10.03 20.45
N LYS A 254 6.69 9.34 19.64
CA LYS A 254 7.16 8.64 18.44
C LYS A 254 7.35 9.62 17.28
N GLU A 255 8.33 9.36 16.40
CA GLU A 255 8.45 10.08 15.14
C GLU A 255 7.30 9.63 14.21
N TYR A 256 6.25 10.44 14.17
CA TYR A 256 4.98 10.09 13.51
C TYR A 256 4.36 11.33 12.86
N SER A 257 3.74 11.11 11.72
CA SER A 257 2.82 12.06 11.10
C SER A 257 1.59 11.35 10.56
N GLY A 258 0.41 11.85 10.89
CA GLY A 258 -0.89 11.39 10.36
C GLY A 258 -1.50 12.47 9.46
N THR A 259 -2.08 12.07 8.32
CA THR A 259 -2.87 12.94 7.47
C THR A 259 -4.16 12.26 7.10
N ASN A 260 -5.28 12.84 7.52
CA ASN A 260 -6.62 12.39 7.16
C ASN A 260 -7.15 13.35 6.08
N TYR A 261 -7.11 12.92 4.82
CA TYR A 261 -7.48 13.76 3.68
C TYR A 261 -8.99 13.96 3.61
N GLU A 262 -9.41 15.22 3.68
CA GLU A 262 -10.83 15.59 3.66
C GLU A 262 -11.52 15.15 2.36
N GLY A 263 -12.68 14.53 2.49
CA GLY A 263 -13.48 14.03 1.38
C GLY A 263 -12.93 12.78 0.67
N ALA A 264 -11.68 12.38 0.94
CA ALA A 264 -11.10 11.20 0.32
C ALA A 264 -11.68 9.91 0.92
N VAL A 265 -11.82 8.88 0.06
CA VAL A 265 -12.39 7.58 0.44
C VAL A 265 -11.31 6.55 0.75
N HIS A 266 -11.73 5.37 1.28
CA HIS A 266 -10.84 4.23 1.40
C HIS A 266 -10.23 3.85 0.05
N GLY A 267 -8.91 3.67 0.00
CA GLY A 267 -8.22 3.32 -1.24
C GLY A 267 -8.14 4.48 -2.25
N PHE A 268 -8.09 5.73 -1.82
CA PHE A 268 -8.10 6.91 -2.69
C PHE A 268 -7.04 6.90 -3.80
N LEU A 269 -5.89 6.25 -3.59
CA LEU A 269 -4.86 6.09 -4.63
C LEU A 269 -5.29 5.17 -5.78
N ARG A 270 -6.15 4.20 -5.53
CA ARG A 270 -6.64 3.23 -6.52
C ARG A 270 -8.04 3.55 -6.99
N ALA A 271 -8.88 3.98 -6.08
CA ALA A 271 -10.32 3.89 -6.19
C ALA A 271 -10.98 4.96 -7.06
N GLN A 272 -10.23 5.93 -7.53
CA GLN A 272 -10.72 7.05 -8.33
C GLN A 272 -11.44 6.61 -9.62
N ASP A 273 -11.03 5.49 -10.17
CA ASP A 273 -11.50 4.96 -11.44
C ASP A 273 -12.15 3.57 -11.33
N ASP A 274 -12.61 3.19 -10.15
CA ASP A 274 -13.38 1.98 -10.00
C ASP A 274 -14.80 2.18 -10.60
N PRO A 275 -15.12 1.57 -11.75
CA PRO A 275 -16.40 1.78 -12.42
C PRO A 275 -17.59 1.24 -11.62
N LYS A 276 -17.34 0.35 -10.64
CA LYS A 276 -18.37 -0.20 -9.76
C LYS A 276 -18.66 0.71 -8.58
N ALA A 277 -17.73 1.59 -8.22
CA ALA A 277 -17.94 2.54 -7.15
C ALA A 277 -18.71 3.76 -7.69
N LYS A 278 -19.93 3.91 -7.23
CA LYS A 278 -20.76 5.10 -7.54
C LYS A 278 -20.23 6.29 -6.73
N ARG A 279 -19.20 6.97 -7.25
CA ARG A 279 -18.65 8.19 -6.66
C ARG A 279 -19.15 9.42 -7.37
N ASP A 280 -19.29 10.50 -6.61
CA ASP A 280 -19.54 11.81 -7.18
C ASP A 280 -18.23 12.52 -7.58
N GLU A 281 -18.34 13.62 -8.30
CA GLU A 281 -17.20 14.42 -8.75
C GLU A 281 -16.40 15.00 -7.58
N ALA A 282 -17.06 15.33 -6.46
CA ALA A 282 -16.39 15.87 -5.27
C ALA A 282 -15.50 14.80 -4.61
N GLU A 283 -15.94 13.55 -4.54
CA GLU A 283 -15.11 12.45 -4.04
C GLU A 283 -13.92 12.18 -4.95
N GLU A 284 -14.10 12.21 -6.28
CA GLU A 284 -13.01 12.02 -7.22
C GLU A 284 -11.98 13.14 -7.13
N ALA A 285 -12.43 14.40 -7.00
CA ALA A 285 -11.56 15.54 -6.80
C ALA A 285 -10.79 15.48 -5.48
N ALA A 286 -11.44 15.05 -4.39
CA ALA A 286 -10.79 14.85 -3.10
C ALA A 286 -9.74 13.73 -3.15
N ASN A 287 -10.03 12.60 -3.81
CA ASN A 287 -9.08 11.51 -4.02
C ASN A 287 -7.85 11.96 -4.82
N LEU A 288 -8.06 12.75 -5.86
CA LEU A 288 -6.96 13.31 -6.65
C LEU A 288 -6.12 14.28 -5.82
N THR A 289 -6.75 15.15 -5.04
CA THR A 289 -6.07 16.08 -4.14
C THR A 289 -5.22 15.32 -3.11
N ALA A 290 -5.78 14.29 -2.50
CA ALA A 290 -5.08 13.41 -1.57
C ALA A 290 -3.88 12.71 -2.22
N THR A 291 -4.03 12.26 -3.47
CA THR A 291 -2.95 11.60 -4.22
C THR A 291 -1.83 12.58 -4.57
N LYS A 292 -2.18 13.79 -5.05
CA LYS A 292 -1.21 14.83 -5.44
C LYS A 292 -0.39 15.35 -4.25
N ASP A 293 -0.97 15.41 -3.07
CA ASP A 293 -0.25 15.79 -1.85
C ASP A 293 0.48 14.59 -1.23
N GLY A 294 -0.21 13.47 -1.06
CA GLY A 294 0.29 12.33 -0.30
C GLY A 294 1.47 11.64 -0.96
N TRP A 295 1.44 11.45 -2.29
CA TRP A 295 2.52 10.75 -2.97
C TRP A 295 3.87 11.46 -2.87
N PRO A 296 4.02 12.74 -3.26
CA PRO A 296 5.28 13.45 -3.13
C PRO A 296 5.78 13.54 -1.68
N ARG A 297 4.87 13.72 -0.72
CA ARG A 297 5.22 13.75 0.72
C ARG A 297 5.77 12.41 1.18
N MET A 298 5.15 11.30 0.76
CA MET A 298 5.66 9.96 1.04
C MET A 298 7.07 9.78 0.46
N ILE A 299 7.28 10.14 -0.80
CA ILE A 299 8.58 10.02 -1.46
C ILE A 299 9.65 10.85 -0.73
N ALA A 300 9.33 12.08 -0.36
CA ALA A 300 10.24 12.94 0.42
C ALA A 300 10.55 12.33 1.80
N PHE A 301 9.54 11.78 2.49
CA PHE A 301 9.69 11.09 3.77
C PHE A 301 10.58 9.85 3.65
N LEU A 302 10.39 9.02 2.63
CA LEU A 302 11.20 7.85 2.38
C LEU A 302 12.67 8.25 2.07
N LYS A 303 12.88 9.23 1.21
CA LYS A 303 14.23 9.74 0.89
C LYS A 303 14.94 10.27 2.13
N LYS A 304 14.25 11.07 2.97
CA LYS A 304 14.80 11.58 4.25
C LYS A 304 15.29 10.43 5.15
N ASN A 305 14.48 9.40 5.34
CA ASN A 305 14.75 8.34 6.32
C ASN A 305 15.67 7.23 5.80
N MET A 306 15.83 7.12 4.48
CA MET A 306 16.68 6.12 3.85
C MET A 306 17.96 6.71 3.20
N SER A 307 18.13 8.04 3.23
CA SER A 307 19.41 8.66 2.84
C SER A 307 20.53 8.14 3.76
N GLY A 308 21.68 7.82 3.20
CA GLY A 308 22.85 7.39 3.96
C GLY A 308 23.38 8.53 4.85
N LYS A 309 23.73 8.25 6.08
CA LYS A 309 24.99 8.69 6.67
C LYS A 309 25.97 7.58 6.49
#